data_c3a7d181e10edf22059ef1f255973717
#
_entry.id   c3a7d181e10edf22059ef1f255973717
#
_cell.length_a   1.000
_cell.length_b   1.000
_cell.length_c   1.000
_cell.angle_alpha   90.00
_cell.angle_beta   90.00
_cell.angle_gamma   90.00
#
_symmetry.space_group_name_H-M   'P 1'
#
loop_
_entity.id
_entity.type
_entity.pdbx_description
1 polymer ?
#
loop_
_entity_poly.entity_id
_entity_poly.type
_entity_poly.pdbx_seq_one_letter_code
_entity_poly.pdbx_strand_id
1 'polypeptide(L)'
;MNFSKFLAVSMSAVLSLTLVGCSTTSSAKELKGEELNKIQKEDKEKENYLVIDVREEAAYKEGHLKHAINIPASKIDKSIEQIRTWREKKVVVYSDNSNTTKDAVEKLTKQGFKDVTGAQNLKDYNYDLVKYSSLSSSKFQDALLDTAANNVCLDVRDKADFEKGHAAGAKNIDVKKLDDLKSILPENKELPIYVYSSTGNSSSVVAQKLIDLGYKNVCNAIDGTKEHSYKFEIADCCKDPSDAVKGAEHKEGHEGHNHSSDKKDDHSGHNH
;
A
#
# COMPACT_ATOMS: atom_id res chain seq x y z
N MET A 1 -17.08 51.79 -64.96
CA MET A 1 -16.12 50.71 -64.99
C MET A 1 -14.77 51.31 -64.63
N ASN A 2 -14.43 51.29 -63.34
CA ASN A 2 -13.17 51.87 -62.87
C ASN A 2 -12.43 50.77 -62.06
N PHE A 3 -11.31 50.35 -62.62
CA PHE A 3 -10.34 49.50 -61.94
C PHE A 3 -9.48 50.34 -61.03
N SER A 4 -9.54 50.10 -59.73
CA SER A 4 -8.64 50.71 -58.74
C SER A 4 -7.54 49.76 -58.41
N LYS A 5 -6.30 50.16 -58.67
CA LYS A 5 -5.06 49.42 -58.39
C LYS A 5 -4.74 49.63 -56.93
N PHE A 6 -4.66 48.49 -56.12
CA PHE A 6 -4.09 48.57 -54.83
C PHE A 6 -2.61 48.12 -54.85
N LEU A 7 -1.80 49.07 -54.40
CA LEU A 7 -0.37 48.95 -54.24
C LEU A 7 -0.09 48.19 -52.94
N ALA A 8 0.59 47.04 -53.00
CA ALA A 8 1.02 46.28 -51.85
C ALA A 8 2.38 46.82 -51.38
N VAL A 9 2.39 47.40 -50.19
CA VAL A 9 3.61 47.76 -49.47
C VAL A 9 3.96 46.60 -48.54
N SER A 10 5.04 45.89 -48.88
CA SER A 10 5.65 44.86 -48.03
C SER A 10 6.47 45.50 -46.91
N MET A 11 5.98 45.46 -45.71
CA MET A 11 6.71 45.89 -44.53
C MET A 11 7.30 44.62 -43.86
N SER A 12 8.57 44.36 -44.09
CA SER A 12 9.35 43.34 -43.43
C SER A 12 9.63 43.76 -41.98
N ALA A 13 8.86 43.24 -41.03
CA ALA A 13 9.17 43.38 -39.62
C ALA A 13 10.10 42.24 -39.20
N VAL A 14 11.35 42.57 -38.95
CA VAL A 14 12.32 41.66 -38.31
C VAL A 14 11.92 41.54 -36.84
N LEU A 15 11.29 40.42 -36.48
CA LEU A 15 10.95 40.09 -35.08
C LEU A 15 12.18 39.44 -34.44
N SER A 16 12.98 40.24 -33.73
CA SER A 16 14.03 39.75 -32.86
C SER A 16 13.41 38.98 -31.66
N LEU A 17 13.44 37.66 -31.74
CA LEU A 17 13.05 36.80 -30.64
C LEU A 17 14.13 36.86 -29.56
N THR A 18 13.94 37.71 -28.57
CA THR A 18 14.66 37.60 -27.29
C THR A 18 14.06 36.43 -26.52
N LEU A 19 14.80 35.34 -26.49
CA LEU A 19 14.54 34.23 -25.55
C LEU A 19 14.80 34.72 -24.12
N VAL A 20 13.78 35.33 -23.53
CA VAL A 20 13.74 35.50 -22.09
C VAL A 20 13.46 34.10 -21.55
N GLY A 21 14.52 33.43 -21.09
CA GLY A 21 14.41 32.23 -20.30
C GLY A 21 13.69 32.56 -18.99
N CYS A 22 12.38 32.53 -19.00
CA CYS A 22 11.59 32.44 -17.77
C CYS A 22 11.83 31.02 -17.21
N SER A 23 12.82 30.89 -16.33
CA SER A 23 12.78 29.82 -15.34
C SER A 23 11.56 30.05 -14.44
N THR A 24 10.40 29.59 -14.90
CA THR A 24 9.26 29.40 -14.02
C THR A 24 9.66 28.30 -13.05
N THR A 25 10.24 28.68 -11.91
CA THR A 25 10.08 27.93 -10.69
C THR A 25 8.58 27.92 -10.42
N SER A 26 7.89 26.94 -10.98
CA SER A 26 6.55 26.56 -10.54
C SER A 26 6.70 26.26 -9.05
N SER A 27 6.30 27.20 -8.20
CA SER A 27 6.10 26.89 -6.79
C SER A 27 5.03 25.80 -6.79
N ALA A 28 5.45 24.55 -6.56
CA ALA A 28 4.52 23.43 -6.44
C ALA A 28 3.45 23.86 -5.43
N LYS A 29 2.19 23.87 -5.87
CA LYS A 29 1.06 24.32 -5.06
C LYS A 29 1.00 23.43 -3.83
N GLU A 30 1.36 23.99 -2.68
CA GLU A 30 1.28 23.27 -1.41
C GLU A 30 -0.19 23.04 -1.04
N LEU A 31 -0.53 21.81 -0.67
CA LEU A 31 -1.87 21.45 -0.21
C LEU A 31 -2.10 22.07 1.18
N LYS A 32 -3.14 22.84 1.34
CA LYS A 32 -3.46 23.49 2.63
C LYS A 32 -3.88 22.46 3.67
N GLY A 33 -3.56 22.75 4.93
CA GLY A 33 -3.89 21.85 6.05
C GLY A 33 -5.37 21.54 6.18
N GLU A 34 -6.24 22.53 5.97
CA GLU A 34 -7.70 22.32 5.97
C GLU A 34 -8.14 21.31 4.89
N GLU A 35 -7.60 21.43 3.69
CA GLU A 35 -7.92 20.55 2.57
C GLU A 35 -7.43 19.12 2.84
N LEU A 36 -6.18 18.96 3.32
CA LEU A 36 -5.64 17.66 3.67
C LEU A 36 -6.41 17.02 4.84
N ASN A 37 -6.74 17.78 5.87
CA ASN A 37 -7.48 17.28 7.02
C ASN A 37 -8.90 16.81 6.61
N LYS A 38 -9.53 17.52 5.66
CA LYS A 38 -10.80 17.10 5.07
C LYS A 38 -10.66 15.79 4.29
N ILE A 39 -9.66 15.67 3.41
CA ILE A 39 -9.35 14.45 2.66
C ILE A 39 -9.20 13.27 3.61
N GLN A 40 -8.46 13.43 4.70
CA GLN A 40 -8.22 12.37 5.68
C GLN A 40 -9.47 11.91 6.44
N LYS A 41 -10.47 12.77 6.56
CA LYS A 41 -11.75 12.45 7.21
C LYS A 41 -12.74 11.74 6.28
N GLU A 42 -12.62 11.95 4.98
CA GLU A 42 -13.53 11.38 3.99
C GLU A 42 -13.03 10.01 3.51
N ASP A 43 -13.69 8.95 3.97
CA ASP A 43 -13.29 7.57 3.68
C ASP A 43 -13.15 7.23 2.18
N LYS A 44 -13.89 7.93 1.30
CA LYS A 44 -13.82 7.75 -0.15
C LYS A 44 -12.56 8.37 -0.78
N GLU A 45 -12.02 9.41 -0.16
CA GLU A 45 -10.83 10.11 -0.68
C GLU A 45 -9.55 9.32 -0.46
N LYS A 46 -9.51 8.39 0.49
CA LYS A 46 -8.39 7.48 0.73
C LYS A 46 -7.94 6.73 -0.54
N GLU A 47 -8.86 6.37 -1.41
CA GLU A 47 -8.57 5.64 -2.64
C GLU A 47 -7.92 6.53 -3.72
N ASN A 48 -8.09 7.85 -3.61
CA ASN A 48 -7.57 8.84 -4.55
C ASN A 48 -6.19 9.35 -4.20
N TYR A 49 -5.76 9.24 -2.92
CA TYR A 49 -4.52 9.82 -2.40
C TYR A 49 -3.72 8.82 -1.56
N LEU A 50 -2.44 8.69 -1.86
CA LEU A 50 -1.48 8.15 -0.91
C LEU A 50 -0.89 9.31 -0.09
N VAL A 51 -1.05 9.26 1.22
CA VAL A 51 -0.46 10.26 2.13
C VAL A 51 0.78 9.67 2.80
N ILE A 52 1.91 10.36 2.70
CA ILE A 52 3.20 9.92 3.23
C ILE A 52 3.70 10.91 4.28
N ASP A 53 3.89 10.42 5.50
CA ASP A 53 4.62 11.10 6.55
C ASP A 53 6.12 10.81 6.39
N VAL A 54 6.91 11.85 6.10
CA VAL A 54 8.35 11.69 5.89
C VAL A 54 9.19 12.03 7.12
N ARG A 55 8.57 12.21 8.28
CA ARG A 55 9.26 12.33 9.55
C ARG A 55 9.87 10.98 9.97
N GLU A 56 10.79 11.04 10.93
CA GLU A 56 11.32 9.83 11.54
C GLU A 56 10.23 9.04 12.27
N GLU A 57 10.39 7.73 12.39
CA GLU A 57 9.40 6.80 12.93
C GLU A 57 8.92 7.17 14.34
N ALA A 58 9.83 7.68 15.19
CA ALA A 58 9.48 8.13 16.53
C ALA A 58 8.45 9.27 16.51
N ALA A 59 8.66 10.28 15.64
CA ALA A 59 7.74 11.40 15.49
C ALA A 59 6.39 10.97 14.88
N TYR A 60 6.41 10.02 13.95
CA TYR A 60 5.19 9.43 13.40
C TYR A 60 4.35 8.72 14.47
N LYS A 61 4.98 7.96 15.37
CA LYS A 61 4.31 7.24 16.48
C LYS A 61 3.69 8.16 17.53
N GLU A 62 4.23 9.36 17.70
CA GLU A 62 3.63 10.36 18.58
C GLU A 62 2.27 10.88 18.08
N GLY A 63 2.06 10.84 16.75
CA GLY A 63 0.81 11.20 16.12
C GLY A 63 1.02 11.53 14.64
N HIS A 64 0.13 11.04 13.79
CA HIS A 64 0.17 11.22 12.35
C HIS A 64 -1.24 11.29 11.76
N LEU A 65 -1.35 11.69 10.49
CA LEU A 65 -2.63 11.76 9.80
C LEU A 65 -3.22 10.35 9.57
N LYS A 66 -4.51 10.23 9.71
CA LYS A 66 -5.26 8.99 9.44
C LYS A 66 -4.88 8.46 8.05
N HIS A 67 -4.64 7.17 7.91
CA HIS A 67 -4.20 6.50 6.68
C HIS A 67 -2.83 6.93 6.10
N ALA A 68 -2.12 7.87 6.72
CA ALA A 68 -0.77 8.17 6.28
C ALA A 68 0.20 7.03 6.62
N ILE A 69 0.99 6.59 5.63
CA ILE A 69 2.10 5.67 5.86
C ILE A 69 3.37 6.43 6.23
N ASN A 70 4.25 5.79 7.00
CA ASN A 70 5.53 6.40 7.33
C ASN A 70 6.64 5.91 6.37
N ILE A 71 7.25 6.86 5.68
CA ILE A 71 8.47 6.66 4.90
C ILE A 71 9.42 7.81 5.22
N PRO A 72 10.32 7.68 6.20
CA PRO A 72 11.30 8.71 6.51
C PRO A 72 12.02 9.22 5.27
N ALA A 73 12.24 10.53 5.17
CA ALA A 73 12.86 11.17 4.00
C ALA A 73 14.23 10.54 3.63
N SER A 74 14.94 10.01 4.62
CA SER A 74 16.20 9.26 4.46
C SER A 74 16.03 7.87 3.83
N LYS A 75 14.81 7.31 3.85
CA LYS A 75 14.51 5.95 3.37
C LYS A 75 13.69 5.91 2.08
N ILE A 76 13.32 7.06 1.48
CA ILE A 76 12.47 7.12 0.30
C ILE A 76 12.99 6.21 -0.81
N ASP A 77 14.27 6.34 -1.20
CA ASP A 77 14.85 5.58 -2.32
C ASP A 77 14.78 4.06 -2.12
N LYS A 78 14.83 3.59 -0.88
CA LYS A 78 14.73 2.17 -0.52
C LYS A 78 13.29 1.68 -0.42
N SER A 79 12.32 2.59 -0.40
CA SER A 79 10.91 2.30 -0.15
C SER A 79 10.03 2.43 -1.40
N ILE A 80 10.61 2.74 -2.56
CA ILE A 80 9.88 3.00 -3.81
C ILE A 80 9.01 1.80 -4.23
N GLU A 81 9.52 0.58 -4.09
CA GLU A 81 8.79 -0.60 -4.52
C GLU A 81 7.49 -0.84 -3.74
N GLN A 82 7.44 -0.49 -2.47
CA GLN A 82 6.24 -0.66 -1.64
C GLN A 82 5.09 0.29 -2.03
N ILE A 83 5.40 1.37 -2.76
CA ILE A 83 4.42 2.39 -3.20
C ILE A 83 4.34 2.53 -4.72
N ARG A 84 4.97 1.63 -5.48
CA ARG A 84 5.06 1.71 -6.95
C ARG A 84 3.70 1.80 -7.66
N THR A 85 2.66 1.22 -7.11
CA THR A 85 1.29 1.25 -7.64
C THR A 85 0.67 2.64 -7.62
N TRP A 86 1.28 3.58 -6.90
CA TRP A 86 0.87 4.97 -6.79
C TRP A 86 1.58 5.91 -7.75
N ARG A 87 2.46 5.42 -8.65
CA ARG A 87 3.22 6.28 -9.58
C ARG A 87 2.37 7.16 -10.46
N GLU A 88 1.21 6.66 -10.91
CA GLU A 88 0.27 7.39 -11.76
C GLU A 88 -0.90 8.03 -10.98
N LYS A 89 -0.88 7.95 -9.65
CA LYS A 89 -1.91 8.44 -8.75
C LYS A 89 -1.37 9.60 -7.92
N LYS A 90 -2.26 10.27 -7.19
CA LYS A 90 -1.91 11.39 -6.32
C LYS A 90 -1.17 10.93 -5.08
N VAL A 91 -0.03 11.55 -4.82
CA VAL A 91 0.79 11.35 -3.63
C VAL A 91 0.92 12.67 -2.89
N VAL A 92 0.55 12.70 -1.64
CA VAL A 92 0.69 13.85 -0.75
C VAL A 92 1.78 13.56 0.27
N VAL A 93 2.72 14.47 0.41
CA VAL A 93 3.85 14.35 1.33
C VAL A 93 3.77 15.44 2.38
N TYR A 94 3.95 15.10 3.65
CA TYR A 94 4.03 16.08 4.71
C TYR A 94 5.11 15.73 5.75
N SER A 95 5.52 16.75 6.47
CA SER A 95 6.42 16.63 7.63
C SER A 95 6.13 17.76 8.65
N ASP A 96 7.06 18.01 9.55
CA ASP A 96 7.09 19.18 10.42
C ASP A 96 8.03 20.29 9.92
N ASN A 97 8.63 20.10 8.73
CA ASN A 97 9.60 21.00 8.11
C ASN A 97 9.43 21.09 6.60
N SER A 98 9.19 22.30 6.07
CA SER A 98 8.95 22.52 4.65
C SER A 98 10.11 22.10 3.73
N ASN A 99 11.36 22.20 4.17
CA ASN A 99 12.50 21.76 3.36
C ASN A 99 12.50 20.24 3.21
N THR A 100 12.25 19.51 4.31
CA THR A 100 12.13 18.04 4.28
C THR A 100 10.99 17.60 3.37
N THR A 101 9.84 18.29 3.41
CA THR A 101 8.70 18.02 2.51
C THR A 101 9.09 18.25 1.06
N LYS A 102 9.74 19.37 0.73
CA LYS A 102 10.20 19.68 -0.64
C LYS A 102 11.19 18.66 -1.16
N ASP A 103 12.20 18.32 -0.37
CA ASP A 103 13.21 17.31 -0.74
C ASP A 103 12.56 15.95 -1.03
N ALA A 104 11.57 15.56 -0.25
CA ALA A 104 10.85 14.31 -0.44
C ALA A 104 9.98 14.34 -1.72
N VAL A 105 9.29 15.45 -2.00
CA VAL A 105 8.55 15.65 -3.26
C VAL A 105 9.48 15.55 -4.46
N GLU A 106 10.65 16.20 -4.42
CA GLU A 106 11.63 16.11 -5.50
C GLU A 106 12.16 14.70 -5.70
N LYS A 107 12.48 13.98 -4.63
CA LYS A 107 12.94 12.58 -4.71
C LYS A 107 11.88 11.70 -5.37
N LEU A 108 10.63 11.74 -4.90
CA LEU A 108 9.54 10.95 -5.48
C LEU A 108 9.30 11.29 -6.95
N THR A 109 9.33 12.57 -7.32
CA THR A 109 9.19 13.01 -8.71
C THR A 109 10.33 12.46 -9.58
N LYS A 110 11.58 12.50 -9.10
CA LYS A 110 12.74 11.89 -9.78
C LYS A 110 12.62 10.37 -9.93
N GLN A 111 11.91 9.70 -9.00
CA GLN A 111 11.62 8.27 -9.05
C GLN A 111 10.40 7.92 -9.95
N GLY A 112 9.85 8.90 -10.66
CA GLY A 112 8.82 8.72 -11.68
C GLY A 112 7.38 8.80 -11.17
N PHE A 113 7.13 9.30 -9.96
CA PHE A 113 5.78 9.63 -9.51
C PHE A 113 5.27 10.90 -10.20
N LYS A 114 4.08 10.85 -10.80
CA LYS A 114 3.58 11.89 -11.71
C LYS A 114 2.88 13.06 -11.02
N ASP A 115 2.20 12.79 -9.92
CA ASP A 115 1.39 13.76 -9.19
C ASP A 115 1.77 13.74 -7.70
N VAL A 116 2.84 14.46 -7.37
CA VAL A 116 3.36 14.55 -6.00
C VAL A 116 3.21 15.98 -5.50
N THR A 117 2.50 16.16 -4.40
CA THR A 117 2.24 17.45 -3.78
C THR A 117 2.71 17.47 -2.34
N GLY A 118 3.43 18.52 -1.96
CA GLY A 118 3.74 18.80 -0.55
C GLY A 118 2.52 19.38 0.16
N ALA A 119 2.33 19.06 1.42
CA ALA A 119 1.27 19.63 2.23
C ALA A 119 1.82 20.52 3.35
N GLN A 120 0.96 21.36 3.89
CA GLN A 120 1.25 22.22 5.03
C GLN A 120 1.75 21.41 6.22
N ASN A 121 2.78 21.90 6.90
CA ASN A 121 3.43 21.17 7.98
C ASN A 121 2.50 20.91 9.16
N LEU A 122 2.80 19.86 9.94
CA LEU A 122 2.05 19.53 11.14
C LEU A 122 2.07 20.65 12.19
N LYS A 123 3.12 21.46 12.24
CA LYS A 123 3.24 22.57 13.20
C LYS A 123 2.44 23.80 12.82
N ASP A 124 2.09 23.93 11.53
CA ASP A 124 1.46 25.13 10.97
C ASP A 124 -0.06 24.97 10.84
N TYR A 125 -0.59 23.80 11.14
CA TYR A 125 -2.03 23.51 11.13
C TYR A 125 -2.39 22.49 12.21
N ASN A 126 -3.57 22.64 12.83
CA ASN A 126 -4.07 21.71 13.86
C ASN A 126 -4.78 20.53 13.20
N TYR A 127 -4.03 19.50 12.85
CA TYR A 127 -4.57 18.27 12.28
C TYR A 127 -5.18 17.34 13.32
N ASP A 128 -6.16 16.53 12.91
CA ASP A 128 -6.62 15.41 13.71
C ASP A 128 -5.65 14.22 13.53
N LEU A 129 -4.97 13.86 14.61
CA LEU A 129 -3.92 12.85 14.57
C LEU A 129 -4.37 11.53 15.20
N VAL A 130 -3.84 10.44 14.67
CA VAL A 130 -3.98 9.07 15.18
C VAL A 130 -2.62 8.51 15.59
N LYS A 131 -2.61 7.41 16.38
CA LYS A 131 -1.36 6.80 16.90
C LYS A 131 -1.14 5.35 16.49
N TYR A 132 -2.15 4.68 15.92
CA TYR A 132 -1.92 3.35 15.32
C TYR A 132 -1.10 3.50 14.03
N SER A 133 -0.25 2.54 13.71
CA SER A 133 0.52 2.58 12.47
C SER A 133 -0.35 2.22 11.26
N SER A 134 -0.16 2.90 10.13
CA SER A 134 -0.79 2.58 8.85
C SER A 134 0.24 1.87 7.94
N LEU A 135 -0.11 0.70 7.44
CA LEU A 135 0.76 -0.10 6.57
C LEU A 135 0.23 -0.11 5.14
N SER A 136 1.14 0.08 4.18
CA SER A 136 0.85 -0.19 2.77
C SER A 136 0.51 -1.67 2.59
N SER A 137 -0.23 -2.00 1.51
CA SER A 137 -0.63 -3.37 1.21
C SER A 137 0.53 -4.35 1.16
N SER A 138 1.68 -3.96 0.60
CA SER A 138 2.87 -4.83 0.58
C SER A 138 3.41 -5.13 1.98
N LYS A 139 3.58 -4.10 2.82
CA LYS A 139 4.05 -4.30 4.20
C LYS A 139 3.06 -5.09 5.07
N PHE A 140 1.77 -4.87 4.85
CA PHE A 140 0.76 -5.64 5.56
C PHE A 140 0.77 -7.11 5.11
N GLN A 141 0.94 -7.37 3.81
CA GLN A 141 1.11 -8.73 3.28
C GLN A 141 2.34 -9.44 3.87
N ASP A 142 3.48 -8.75 3.95
CA ASP A 142 4.69 -9.30 4.57
C ASP A 142 4.45 -9.68 6.03
N ALA A 143 3.72 -8.83 6.78
CA ALA A 143 3.37 -9.09 8.17
C ALA A 143 2.41 -10.28 8.34
N LEU A 144 1.48 -10.49 7.39
CA LEU A 144 0.58 -11.66 7.40
C LEU A 144 1.31 -12.98 7.11
N LEU A 145 2.39 -12.92 6.33
CA LEU A 145 3.20 -14.10 5.97
C LEU A 145 4.27 -14.43 7.03
N ASP A 146 4.53 -13.55 7.98
CA ASP A 146 5.47 -13.81 9.07
C ASP A 146 4.82 -14.68 10.15
N THR A 147 4.78 -15.98 9.88
CA THR A 147 4.21 -16.98 10.79
C THR A 147 5.05 -17.21 12.05
N ALA A 148 6.30 -16.72 12.09
CA ALA A 148 7.17 -16.80 13.26
C ALA A 148 6.87 -15.67 14.27
N ALA A 149 6.20 -14.62 13.86
CA ALA A 149 5.87 -13.50 14.71
C ALA A 149 4.74 -13.87 15.69
N ASN A 150 4.98 -13.62 16.97
CA ASN A 150 3.92 -13.68 17.97
C ASN A 150 3.07 -12.42 17.86
N ASN A 151 2.02 -12.48 17.05
CA ASN A 151 1.13 -11.35 16.77
C ASN A 151 -0.35 -11.76 16.84
N VAL A 152 -1.22 -10.79 16.81
CA VAL A 152 -2.68 -10.96 16.72
C VAL A 152 -3.16 -10.33 15.41
N CYS A 153 -3.95 -11.07 14.64
CA CYS A 153 -4.59 -10.56 13.44
C CYS A 153 -6.11 -10.45 13.65
N LEU A 154 -6.69 -9.30 13.32
CA LEU A 154 -8.11 -9.03 13.41
C LEU A 154 -8.69 -8.72 12.04
N ASP A 155 -9.70 -9.47 11.64
CA ASP A 155 -10.48 -9.25 10.43
C ASP A 155 -11.80 -8.55 10.78
N VAL A 156 -11.98 -7.34 10.27
CA VAL A 156 -13.14 -6.49 10.55
C VAL A 156 -14.18 -6.55 9.41
N ARG A 157 -14.05 -7.51 8.50
CA ARG A 157 -15.06 -7.75 7.46
C ARG A 157 -16.30 -8.44 8.02
N ASP A 158 -17.35 -8.42 7.23
CA ASP A 158 -18.53 -9.19 7.52
C ASP A 158 -18.18 -10.68 7.67
N LYS A 159 -18.91 -11.37 8.56
CA LYS A 159 -18.69 -12.79 8.85
C LYS A 159 -18.72 -13.67 7.58
N ALA A 160 -19.60 -13.37 6.64
CA ALA A 160 -19.70 -14.11 5.38
C ALA A 160 -18.42 -13.96 4.51
N ASP A 161 -17.75 -12.79 4.52
CA ASP A 161 -16.49 -12.59 3.81
C ASP A 161 -15.32 -13.20 4.55
N PHE A 162 -15.33 -13.20 5.87
CA PHE A 162 -14.37 -13.92 6.70
C PHE A 162 -14.41 -15.43 6.42
N GLU A 163 -15.60 -16.03 6.36
CA GLU A 163 -15.79 -17.48 6.12
C GLU A 163 -15.34 -17.92 4.72
N LYS A 164 -15.36 -17.02 3.73
CA LYS A 164 -14.83 -17.31 2.39
C LYS A 164 -13.30 -17.42 2.33
N GLY A 165 -12.62 -16.81 3.28
CA GLY A 165 -11.15 -16.83 3.37
C GLY A 165 -10.65 -15.64 4.20
N HIS A 166 -9.70 -15.89 5.08
CA HIS A 166 -9.11 -14.91 5.99
C HIS A 166 -7.64 -15.24 6.27
N ALA A 167 -6.91 -14.28 6.85
CA ALA A 167 -5.53 -14.49 7.25
C ALA A 167 -5.43 -15.59 8.32
N ALA A 168 -4.42 -16.45 8.22
CA ALA A 168 -4.23 -17.56 9.16
C ALA A 168 -4.25 -17.08 10.61
N GLY A 169 -5.06 -17.69 11.44
CA GLY A 169 -5.22 -17.35 12.85
C GLY A 169 -5.94 -16.03 13.13
N ALA A 170 -6.46 -15.36 12.10
CA ALA A 170 -7.21 -14.11 12.28
C ALA A 170 -8.52 -14.37 13.06
N LYS A 171 -8.88 -13.40 13.89
CA LYS A 171 -10.16 -13.38 14.63
C LYS A 171 -11.11 -12.38 13.96
N ASN A 172 -12.35 -12.79 13.69
CA ASN A 172 -13.34 -11.92 13.10
C ASN A 172 -13.99 -11.00 14.16
N ILE A 173 -14.08 -9.73 13.84
CA ILE A 173 -14.62 -8.67 14.70
C ILE A 173 -15.73 -7.91 13.98
N ASP A 174 -16.90 -7.81 14.61
CA ASP A 174 -17.93 -6.89 14.15
C ASP A 174 -17.63 -5.48 14.69
N VAL A 175 -17.39 -4.52 13.79
CA VAL A 175 -17.12 -3.12 14.15
C VAL A 175 -18.25 -2.50 14.98
N LYS A 176 -19.47 -3.05 14.94
CA LYS A 176 -20.63 -2.62 15.73
C LYS A 176 -20.59 -3.15 17.17
N LYS A 177 -19.70 -4.11 17.47
CA LYS A 177 -19.61 -4.79 18.78
C LYS A 177 -18.21 -4.68 19.38
N LEU A 178 -17.70 -3.46 19.45
CA LEU A 178 -16.34 -3.20 19.94
C LEU A 178 -16.13 -3.55 21.43
N ASP A 179 -17.18 -3.70 22.19
CA ASP A 179 -17.09 -4.15 23.59
C ASP A 179 -16.61 -5.61 23.71
N ASP A 180 -16.89 -6.43 22.69
CA ASP A 180 -16.44 -7.82 22.63
C ASP A 180 -14.93 -7.97 22.44
N LEU A 181 -14.24 -6.89 22.01
CA LEU A 181 -12.78 -6.89 21.81
C LEU A 181 -12.02 -7.39 23.03
N LYS A 182 -12.44 -7.02 24.23
CA LYS A 182 -11.73 -7.38 25.47
C LYS A 182 -11.62 -8.88 25.68
N SER A 183 -12.59 -9.67 25.20
CA SER A 183 -12.61 -11.13 25.40
C SER A 183 -11.65 -11.89 24.50
N ILE A 184 -11.18 -11.29 23.42
CA ILE A 184 -10.34 -11.93 22.39
C ILE A 184 -8.93 -11.36 22.33
N LEU A 185 -8.71 -10.22 23.00
CA LEU A 185 -7.42 -9.54 22.98
C LEU A 185 -6.45 -10.13 24.01
N PRO A 186 -5.14 -10.13 23.73
CA PRO A 186 -4.13 -10.57 24.67
C PRO A 186 -4.02 -9.59 25.85
N GLU A 187 -3.65 -10.09 27.02
CA GLU A 187 -3.35 -9.23 28.19
C GLU A 187 -2.10 -8.38 27.96
N ASN A 188 -1.12 -8.92 27.22
CA ASN A 188 0.12 -8.20 26.87
C ASN A 188 -0.15 -7.11 25.85
N LYS A 189 -0.09 -5.85 26.27
CA LYS A 189 -0.34 -4.66 25.46
C LYS A 189 0.79 -4.32 24.48
N GLU A 190 1.93 -4.97 24.60
CA GLU A 190 3.09 -4.78 23.70
C GLU A 190 3.04 -5.71 22.48
N LEU A 191 2.15 -6.72 22.45
CA LEU A 191 2.03 -7.60 21.29
C LEU A 191 1.56 -6.83 20.05
N PRO A 192 2.16 -7.07 18.88
CA PRO A 192 1.69 -6.52 17.62
C PRO A 192 0.27 -6.98 17.30
N ILE A 193 -0.59 -6.04 16.95
CA ILE A 193 -1.96 -6.31 16.50
C ILE A 193 -2.13 -5.73 15.10
N TYR A 194 -2.41 -6.60 14.14
CA TYR A 194 -2.69 -6.23 12.76
C TYR A 194 -4.18 -6.25 12.50
N VAL A 195 -4.71 -5.20 11.90
CA VAL A 195 -6.15 -5.05 11.66
C VAL A 195 -6.41 -4.76 10.20
N TYR A 196 -7.32 -5.49 9.58
CA TYR A 196 -7.74 -5.25 8.20
C TYR A 196 -9.26 -5.34 8.04
N SER A 197 -9.76 -4.78 6.95
CA SER A 197 -11.18 -4.80 6.59
C SER A 197 -11.37 -4.83 5.08
N SER A 198 -12.59 -4.61 4.59
CA SER A 198 -12.87 -4.56 3.14
C SER A 198 -12.22 -3.37 2.44
N THR A 199 -12.06 -2.22 3.13
CA THR A 199 -11.55 -0.96 2.55
C THR A 199 -10.52 -0.24 3.46
N GLY A 200 -10.04 -0.85 4.53
CA GLY A 200 -9.15 -0.18 5.50
C GLY A 200 -9.84 0.83 6.43
N ASN A 201 -11.08 1.22 6.18
CA ASN A 201 -11.78 2.24 6.96
C ASN A 201 -12.35 1.68 8.28
N SER A 202 -13.07 0.56 8.22
CA SER A 202 -13.61 -0.07 9.43
C SER A 202 -12.48 -0.56 10.35
N SER A 203 -11.39 -1.07 9.78
CA SER A 203 -10.21 -1.48 10.54
C SER A 203 -9.52 -0.32 11.24
N SER A 204 -9.52 0.89 10.66
CA SER A 204 -8.97 2.07 11.31
C SER A 204 -9.76 2.48 12.58
N VAL A 205 -11.07 2.26 12.59
CA VAL A 205 -11.92 2.48 13.78
C VAL A 205 -11.54 1.50 14.90
N VAL A 206 -11.36 0.23 14.56
CA VAL A 206 -10.91 -0.79 15.52
C VAL A 206 -9.49 -0.50 15.99
N ALA A 207 -8.58 -0.11 15.09
CA ALA A 207 -7.21 0.24 15.45
C ALA A 207 -7.16 1.41 16.45
N GLN A 208 -7.98 2.46 16.25
CA GLN A 208 -8.07 3.56 17.20
C GLN A 208 -8.61 3.07 18.56
N LYS A 209 -9.64 2.24 18.57
CA LYS A 209 -10.19 1.66 19.82
C LYS A 209 -9.14 0.84 20.57
N LEU A 210 -8.27 0.12 19.86
CA LEU A 210 -7.16 -0.63 20.48
C LEU A 210 -6.15 0.30 21.14
N ILE A 211 -5.78 1.41 20.48
CA ILE A 211 -4.94 2.47 21.08
C ILE A 211 -5.58 3.02 22.36
N ASP A 212 -6.88 3.32 22.32
CA ASP A 212 -7.63 3.83 23.48
C ASP A 212 -7.67 2.81 24.64
N LEU A 213 -7.62 1.52 24.32
CA LEU A 213 -7.50 0.42 25.29
C LEU A 213 -6.06 0.22 25.80
N GLY A 214 -5.09 0.99 25.31
CA GLY A 214 -3.70 1.00 25.75
C GLY A 214 -2.78 0.01 25.04
N TYR A 215 -3.20 -0.60 23.91
CA TYR A 215 -2.31 -1.38 23.05
C TYR A 215 -1.36 -0.45 22.31
N LYS A 216 -0.06 -0.82 22.26
CA LYS A 216 0.99 0.10 21.76
C LYS A 216 1.42 -0.18 20.33
N ASN A 217 1.33 -1.43 19.90
CA ASN A 217 1.80 -1.87 18.59
C ASN A 217 0.61 -2.28 17.70
N VAL A 218 -0.22 -1.30 17.34
CA VAL A 218 -1.39 -1.52 16.50
C VAL A 218 -1.10 -1.06 15.07
N CYS A 219 -1.35 -1.94 14.10
CA CYS A 219 -1.12 -1.70 12.68
C CYS A 219 -2.41 -1.88 11.89
N ASN A 220 -2.82 -0.86 11.14
CA ASN A 220 -3.97 -0.89 10.24
C ASN A 220 -3.50 -1.07 8.78
N ALA A 221 -4.11 -1.99 8.03
CA ALA A 221 -3.96 -2.02 6.58
C ALA A 221 -4.68 -0.82 5.97
N ILE A 222 -3.97 0.04 5.21
CA ILE A 222 -4.61 1.17 4.54
C ILE A 222 -5.53 0.73 3.40
N ASP A 223 -5.11 -0.32 2.67
CA ASP A 223 -5.92 -0.94 1.61
C ASP A 223 -6.68 -2.12 2.18
N GLY A 224 -7.96 -2.22 1.84
CA GLY A 224 -8.77 -3.36 2.21
C GLY A 224 -8.73 -4.49 1.19
N THR A 225 -9.44 -5.57 1.47
CA THR A 225 -9.52 -6.74 0.58
C THR A 225 -10.23 -6.47 -0.75
N LYS A 226 -10.98 -5.36 -0.85
CA LYS A 226 -11.58 -4.90 -2.11
C LYS A 226 -10.61 -4.13 -2.98
N GLU A 227 -9.58 -3.53 -2.39
CA GLU A 227 -8.60 -2.68 -3.06
C GLU A 227 -7.31 -3.46 -3.37
N HIS A 228 -7.00 -4.45 -2.55
CA HIS A 228 -5.81 -5.28 -2.69
C HIS A 228 -6.13 -6.76 -2.45
N SER A 229 -5.65 -7.63 -3.35
CA SER A 229 -5.77 -9.09 -3.19
C SER A 229 -4.67 -9.60 -2.26
N TYR A 230 -4.96 -9.71 -0.99
CA TYR A 230 -4.06 -10.33 -0.02
C TYR A 230 -3.98 -11.85 -0.25
N LYS A 231 -2.78 -12.38 -0.13
CA LYS A 231 -2.57 -13.84 -0.09
C LYS A 231 -2.81 -14.27 1.35
N PHE A 232 -3.97 -14.84 1.61
CA PHE A 232 -4.25 -15.49 2.86
C PHE A 232 -3.78 -16.93 2.80
N GLU A 233 -3.05 -17.42 3.80
CA GLU A 233 -2.91 -18.83 4.03
C GLU A 233 -4.27 -19.32 4.54
N ILE A 234 -5.02 -19.98 3.66
CA ILE A 234 -6.30 -20.60 4.05
C ILE A 234 -5.94 -21.73 5.02
N ALA A 235 -6.35 -21.60 6.27
CA ALA A 235 -6.21 -22.70 7.23
C ALA A 235 -6.92 -23.93 6.65
N ASP A 236 -6.27 -25.11 6.75
CA ASP A 236 -6.77 -26.37 6.16
C ASP A 236 -8.21 -26.75 6.57
N CYS A 237 -8.73 -26.16 7.63
CA CYS A 237 -10.12 -26.33 8.05
C CYS A 237 -11.17 -25.76 7.10
N CYS A 238 -10.79 -24.92 6.12
CA CYS A 238 -11.70 -24.32 5.14
C CYS A 238 -11.55 -24.91 3.74
N LYS A 239 -10.70 -25.91 3.54
CA LYS A 239 -10.63 -26.65 2.29
C LYS A 239 -11.82 -27.62 2.25
N ASP A 240 -12.75 -27.39 1.33
CA ASP A 240 -13.81 -28.36 1.06
C ASP A 240 -13.16 -29.70 0.65
N PRO A 241 -13.54 -30.83 1.27
CA PRO A 241 -13.01 -32.16 0.89
C PRO A 241 -13.18 -32.47 -0.60
N SER A 242 -14.08 -31.79 -1.30
CA SER A 242 -14.29 -31.93 -2.76
C SER A 242 -13.18 -31.31 -3.61
N ASP A 243 -12.37 -30.38 -3.08
CA ASP A 243 -11.25 -29.78 -3.82
C ASP A 243 -9.99 -30.66 -3.82
N ALA A 244 -9.89 -31.61 -2.87
CA ALA A 244 -8.79 -32.58 -2.82
C ALA A 244 -8.86 -33.62 -3.96
N VAL A 245 -10.04 -33.82 -4.58
CA VAL A 245 -10.23 -34.81 -5.64
C VAL A 245 -9.92 -34.27 -7.03
N LYS A 246 -9.94 -32.95 -7.24
CA LYS A 246 -9.68 -32.34 -8.57
C LYS A 246 -8.19 -32.20 -8.91
N GLY A 247 -7.31 -32.44 -7.97
CA GLY A 247 -5.84 -32.41 -8.18
C GLY A 247 -5.18 -33.74 -8.53
N ALA A 248 -5.93 -34.86 -8.50
CA ALA A 248 -5.39 -36.21 -8.70
C ALA A 248 -5.66 -36.82 -10.09
N GLU A 249 -6.42 -36.15 -10.96
CA GLU A 249 -6.71 -36.65 -12.31
C GLU A 249 -6.02 -35.83 -13.38
N HIS A 250 -4.69 -35.90 -13.47
CA HIS A 250 -3.97 -35.63 -14.71
C HIS A 250 -2.51 -36.07 -14.61
N LYS A 251 -2.28 -37.38 -14.61
CA LYS A 251 -1.03 -37.98 -15.13
C LYS A 251 -1.24 -39.49 -15.33
N GLU A 252 -2.01 -39.85 -16.35
CA GLU A 252 -1.83 -41.10 -17.05
C GLU A 252 -2.12 -40.86 -18.54
N GLY A 253 -1.15 -41.17 -19.36
CA GLY A 253 -1.28 -41.25 -20.78
C GLY A 253 -0.11 -40.67 -21.55
N HIS A 254 0.90 -41.45 -21.83
CA HIS A 254 1.43 -41.75 -23.16
C HIS A 254 2.70 -42.56 -23.03
N GLU A 255 2.53 -43.74 -23.49
CA GLU A 255 2.97 -44.39 -24.70
C GLU A 255 4.22 -45.23 -24.52
N GLY A 256 3.91 -46.50 -24.72
CA GLY A 256 4.80 -47.59 -24.91
C GLY A 256 5.67 -47.43 -26.14
N HIS A 257 6.91 -47.83 -25.98
CA HIS A 257 7.67 -48.43 -27.07
C HIS A 257 8.27 -49.75 -26.61
N ASN A 258 7.67 -50.78 -27.21
CA ASN A 258 8.22 -52.11 -27.39
C ASN A 258 9.60 -52.01 -28.05
N HIS A 259 10.59 -52.68 -27.51
CA HIS A 259 11.59 -53.37 -28.31
C HIS A 259 12.11 -54.60 -27.55
N SER A 260 11.81 -55.69 -28.22
CA SER A 260 12.15 -57.07 -28.02
C SER A 260 13.63 -57.39 -28.21
N SER A 261 14.03 -58.47 -27.55
CA SER A 261 15.10 -59.44 -27.91
C SER A 261 16.55 -58.89 -27.82
N ASP A 262 17.47 -59.56 -27.33
CA ASP A 262 17.92 -60.93 -27.26
C ASP A 262 19.19 -61.04 -26.42
N LYS A 263 19.24 -62.06 -25.60
CA LYS A 263 20.31 -63.02 -25.36
C LYS A 263 21.77 -62.57 -25.14
N LYS A 264 22.21 -63.17 -24.05
CA LYS A 264 23.38 -64.01 -23.88
C LYS A 264 24.65 -63.47 -23.23
N ASP A 265 24.91 -64.13 -22.14
CA ASP A 265 26.17 -64.80 -21.75
C ASP A 265 27.38 -63.89 -21.46
N ASP A 266 27.85 -63.94 -20.30
CA ASP A 266 28.70 -64.91 -19.61
C ASP A 266 30.07 -64.32 -19.22
N HIS A 267 30.57 -64.81 -18.14
CA HIS A 267 31.96 -64.79 -17.65
C HIS A 267 32.48 -63.56 -16.84
N SER A 268 32.50 -63.82 -15.57
CA SER A 268 33.68 -64.19 -14.77
C SER A 268 34.78 -63.16 -14.63
N GLY A 269 35.03 -62.79 -13.39
CA GLY A 269 36.33 -63.13 -12.83
C GLY A 269 37.19 -61.94 -12.41
N HIS A 270 37.47 -62.02 -11.12
CA HIS A 270 38.73 -61.71 -10.44
C HIS A 270 39.22 -60.29 -10.20
N ASN A 271 39.22 -60.03 -8.88
CA ASN A 271 40.39 -59.63 -8.06
C ASN A 271 41.32 -58.52 -8.59
N HIS A 272 41.37 -57.44 -7.94
CA HIS A 272 42.39 -57.06 -6.94
C HIS A 272 41.94 -55.77 -6.23
#